data_0d287e8225519ee50494220ec508c810
#
_entry.id   0d287e8225519ee50494220ec508c810
#
_cell.length_a   1.000
_cell.length_b   1.000
_cell.length_c   1.000
_cell.angle_alpha   90.00
_cell.angle_beta   90.00
_cell.angle_gamma   90.00
#
_symmetry.space_group_name_H-M   'P 1'
#
loop_
_entity.id
_entity.type
_entity.pdbx_description
1 polymer ?
#
loop_
_entity_poly.entity_id
_entity_poly.type
_entity_poly.pdbx_seq_one_letter_code
_entity_poly.pdbx_strand_id
1 'polypeptide(L)'
;LALTEAEAADRGIAAVLEAAVGRPLTWDQDDVALQNIQARVRGPSVWLLANLENALLLATSNRSEAAVGYATMDGDTCGGLSPIAGIDKSYLRHWLRWLEQHGPSGSHPIPALAAVNVQQPTAELRPPSEHQTDEADLMPYDVLEAVEDSAIRDKRVPLEVFLELSPRFPQVGAAQLAAWIERFFRLWCKNQWKRERFAPSFHVDDKNLDPRSWCRFPILSGGYERELAELRAHLARVAGP
;
A
#
# COMPACT_ATOMS: atom_id res chain seq x y z
N LEU A 1 10.66 -22.32 8.80
CA LEU A 1 10.06 -23.38 7.98
C LEU A 1 9.14 -22.80 6.91
N ALA A 2 8.23 -21.88 7.23
CA ALA A 2 7.29 -21.30 6.26
C ALA A 2 7.99 -20.49 5.13
N LEU A 3 9.11 -19.84 5.40
CA LEU A 3 9.87 -19.09 4.40
C LEU A 3 10.53 -20.02 3.37
N THR A 4 11.09 -21.14 3.80
CA THR A 4 11.73 -22.12 2.91
C THR A 4 10.72 -22.84 2.02
N GLU A 5 9.51 -23.11 2.46
CA GLU A 5 8.45 -23.70 1.65
C GLU A 5 7.90 -22.70 0.63
N ALA A 6 7.74 -21.44 1.01
CA ALA A 6 7.34 -20.37 0.08
C ALA A 6 8.41 -20.15 -1.01
N GLU A 7 9.69 -20.12 -0.65
CA GLU A 7 10.78 -20.00 -1.60
C GLU A 7 10.84 -21.21 -2.56
N ALA A 8 10.59 -22.43 -2.08
CA ALA A 8 10.55 -23.62 -2.92
C ALA A 8 9.34 -23.61 -3.87
N ALA A 9 8.18 -23.17 -3.40
CA ALA A 9 6.99 -23.01 -4.23
C ALA A 9 7.16 -21.91 -5.27
N ASP A 10 7.78 -20.80 -4.91
CA ASP A 10 8.12 -19.68 -5.80
C ASP A 10 9.02 -20.15 -6.95
N ARG A 11 10.12 -20.87 -6.65
CA ARG A 11 11.02 -21.44 -7.65
C ARG A 11 10.32 -22.47 -8.54
N GLY A 12 9.42 -23.26 -7.98
CA GLY A 12 8.62 -24.25 -8.74
C GLY A 12 7.70 -23.58 -9.75
N ILE A 13 6.99 -22.51 -9.35
CA ILE A 13 6.12 -21.76 -10.25
C ILE A 13 6.94 -21.01 -11.31
N ALA A 14 8.05 -20.38 -10.95
CA ALA A 14 8.93 -19.72 -11.89
C ALA A 14 9.41 -20.67 -12.99
N ALA A 15 9.88 -21.87 -12.62
CA ALA A 15 10.33 -22.88 -13.58
C ALA A 15 9.23 -23.33 -14.57
N VAL A 16 7.99 -23.47 -14.08
CA VAL A 16 6.84 -23.79 -14.95
C VAL A 16 6.56 -22.66 -15.94
N LEU A 17 6.62 -21.42 -15.46
CA LEU A 17 6.41 -20.25 -16.34
C LEU A 17 7.54 -20.08 -17.34
N GLU A 18 8.80 -20.27 -16.95
CA GLU A 18 9.95 -20.25 -17.86
C GLU A 18 9.82 -21.26 -18.98
N ALA A 19 9.37 -22.47 -18.65
CA ALA A 19 9.08 -23.49 -19.65
C ALA A 19 7.94 -23.08 -20.60
N ALA A 20 6.91 -22.43 -20.09
CA ALA A 20 5.76 -21.98 -20.87
C ALA A 20 6.09 -20.81 -21.81
N VAL A 21 6.91 -19.85 -21.34
CA VAL A 21 7.30 -18.67 -22.14
C VAL A 21 8.55 -18.93 -23.00
N GLY A 22 9.24 -20.06 -22.79
CA GLY A 22 10.41 -20.48 -23.56
C GLY A 22 11.69 -19.70 -23.30
N ARG A 23 11.78 -19.01 -22.15
CA ARG A 23 12.96 -18.24 -21.72
C ARG A 23 13.05 -18.14 -20.20
N PRO A 24 14.24 -17.90 -19.63
CA PRO A 24 14.38 -17.55 -18.22
C PRO A 24 13.64 -16.25 -17.87
N LEU A 25 13.12 -16.17 -16.65
CA LEU A 25 12.60 -14.94 -16.06
C LEU A 25 13.75 -14.15 -15.41
N THR A 26 13.77 -12.84 -15.64
CA THR A 26 14.80 -11.95 -15.08
C THR A 26 14.18 -10.75 -14.41
N TRP A 27 14.81 -10.24 -13.36
CA TRP A 27 14.34 -9.04 -12.63
C TRP A 27 14.28 -7.81 -13.55
N ASP A 28 15.22 -7.68 -14.50
CA ASP A 28 15.23 -6.55 -15.42
C ASP A 28 14.03 -6.50 -16.38
N GLN A 29 13.50 -7.68 -16.76
CA GLN A 29 12.41 -7.77 -17.75
C GLN A 29 11.07 -8.12 -17.11
N ASP A 30 11.09 -8.89 -16.02
CA ASP A 30 9.91 -9.57 -15.47
C ASP A 30 9.63 -9.17 -14.00
N ASP A 31 10.17 -8.02 -13.54
CA ASP A 31 10.12 -7.55 -12.15
C ASP A 31 8.72 -7.71 -11.53
N VAL A 32 7.68 -7.16 -12.16
CA VAL A 32 6.30 -7.23 -11.64
C VAL A 32 5.78 -8.67 -11.59
N ALA A 33 6.14 -9.51 -12.56
CA ALA A 33 5.70 -10.91 -12.57
C ALA A 33 6.35 -11.68 -11.42
N LEU A 34 7.64 -11.51 -11.20
CA LEU A 34 8.39 -12.15 -10.12
C LEU A 34 7.88 -11.71 -8.74
N GLN A 35 7.66 -10.41 -8.53
CA GLN A 35 7.03 -9.91 -7.30
C GLN A 35 5.65 -10.52 -7.06
N ASN A 36 4.81 -10.61 -8.11
CA ASN A 36 3.48 -11.16 -8.02
C ASN A 36 3.47 -12.67 -7.74
N ILE A 37 4.43 -13.43 -8.28
CA ILE A 37 4.59 -14.84 -7.94
C ILE A 37 4.89 -14.96 -6.45
N GLN A 38 5.90 -14.26 -5.97
CA GLN A 38 6.34 -14.31 -4.58
C GLN A 38 5.22 -13.92 -3.60
N ALA A 39 4.45 -12.88 -3.91
CA ALA A 39 3.33 -12.47 -3.07
C ALA A 39 2.20 -13.50 -3.06
N ARG A 40 1.87 -14.09 -4.24
CA ARG A 40 0.72 -15.00 -4.37
C ARG A 40 0.95 -16.40 -3.85
N VAL A 41 2.18 -16.92 -3.88
CA VAL A 41 2.45 -18.27 -3.33
C VAL A 41 2.19 -18.35 -1.82
N ARG A 42 2.22 -17.22 -1.12
CA ARG A 42 1.88 -17.15 0.32
C ARG A 42 0.39 -17.38 0.58
N GLY A 43 -0.49 -16.95 -0.33
CA GLY A 43 -1.95 -17.01 -0.17
C GLY A 43 -2.50 -18.43 0.03
N PRO A 44 -2.29 -19.38 -0.89
CA PRO A 44 -2.81 -20.74 -0.77
C PRO A 44 -2.37 -21.46 0.51
N SER A 45 -1.12 -21.29 0.94
CA SER A 45 -0.56 -21.94 2.12
C SER A 45 -1.29 -21.48 3.40
N VAL A 46 -1.49 -20.16 3.58
CA VAL A 46 -2.18 -19.63 4.76
C VAL A 46 -3.68 -19.91 4.74
N TRP A 47 -4.33 -19.97 3.55
CA TRP A 47 -5.70 -20.42 3.43
C TRP A 47 -5.88 -21.89 3.82
N LEU A 48 -4.97 -22.76 3.36
CA LEU A 48 -4.99 -24.17 3.70
C LEU A 48 -4.83 -24.37 5.22
N LEU A 49 -3.88 -23.67 5.83
CA LEU A 49 -3.67 -23.70 7.27
C LEU A 49 -4.94 -23.23 8.03
N ALA A 50 -5.55 -22.13 7.61
CA ALA A 50 -6.79 -21.65 8.20
C ALA A 50 -7.91 -22.69 8.11
N ASN A 51 -8.02 -23.40 6.99
CA ASN A 51 -9.00 -24.48 6.82
C ASN A 51 -8.72 -25.67 7.75
N LEU A 52 -7.46 -26.08 7.90
CA LEU A 52 -7.06 -27.19 8.77
C LEU A 52 -7.32 -26.85 10.24
N GLU A 53 -7.09 -25.62 10.66
CA GLU A 53 -7.26 -25.15 12.03
C GLU A 53 -8.68 -24.64 12.32
N ASN A 54 -9.59 -24.68 11.35
CA ASN A 54 -10.94 -24.09 11.45
C ASN A 54 -10.87 -22.62 11.93
N ALA A 55 -9.95 -21.83 11.37
CA ALA A 55 -9.63 -20.47 11.75
C ALA A 55 -10.05 -19.45 10.70
N LEU A 56 -10.24 -18.20 11.12
CA LEU A 56 -10.46 -17.07 10.22
C LEU A 56 -9.10 -16.51 9.79
N LEU A 57 -8.85 -16.49 8.48
CA LEU A 57 -7.69 -15.82 7.92
C LEU A 57 -7.90 -14.30 7.93
N LEU A 58 -6.96 -13.57 8.54
CA LEU A 58 -6.96 -12.11 8.56
C LEU A 58 -5.99 -11.57 7.50
N ALA A 59 -6.47 -10.60 6.70
CA ALA A 59 -5.61 -9.77 5.88
C ALA A 59 -5.05 -8.63 6.72
N THR A 60 -3.78 -8.28 6.50
CA THR A 60 -3.05 -7.28 7.29
C THR A 60 -2.80 -5.97 6.53
N SER A 61 -3.43 -5.79 5.37
CA SER A 61 -3.38 -4.54 4.61
C SER A 61 -3.95 -3.38 5.42
N ASN A 62 -3.27 -2.24 5.37
CA ASN A 62 -3.71 -1.00 6.01
C ASN A 62 -4.34 -0.05 5.00
N ARG A 63 -4.85 1.10 5.48
CA ARG A 63 -5.53 2.10 4.64
C ARG A 63 -4.61 2.72 3.61
N SER A 64 -3.40 3.09 3.97
CA SER A 64 -2.46 3.74 3.05
C SER A 64 -2.09 2.82 1.88
N GLU A 65 -1.88 1.52 2.14
CA GLU A 65 -1.70 0.51 1.09
C GLU A 65 -2.95 0.39 0.20
N ALA A 66 -4.14 0.38 0.80
CA ALA A 66 -5.39 0.31 0.06
C ALA A 66 -5.65 1.57 -0.80
N ALA A 67 -5.30 2.76 -0.31
CA ALA A 67 -5.50 4.02 -1.01
C ALA A 67 -4.74 4.03 -2.34
N VAL A 68 -3.45 3.73 -2.32
CA VAL A 68 -2.62 3.72 -3.53
C VAL A 68 -2.60 2.38 -4.24
N GLY A 69 -3.23 1.33 -3.66
CA GLY A 69 -3.22 -0.03 -4.20
C GLY A 69 -1.83 -0.68 -4.17
N TYR A 70 -1.02 -0.32 -3.18
CA TYR A 70 0.29 -0.93 -2.93
C TYR A 70 0.10 -2.28 -2.24
N ALA A 71 -0.44 -3.22 -2.98
CA ALA A 71 -0.79 -4.56 -2.55
C ALA A 71 -0.91 -5.48 -3.76
N THR A 72 -0.57 -6.74 -3.59
CA THR A 72 -0.77 -7.77 -4.62
C THR A 72 -2.08 -8.51 -4.36
N MET A 73 -2.99 -8.42 -5.33
CA MET A 73 -4.25 -9.14 -5.27
C MET A 73 -4.01 -10.65 -5.20
N ASP A 74 -4.77 -11.31 -4.32
CA ASP A 74 -4.67 -12.74 -4.03
C ASP A 74 -3.31 -13.16 -3.43
N GLY A 75 -2.53 -12.20 -2.95
CA GLY A 75 -1.31 -12.35 -2.16
C GLY A 75 -1.55 -11.80 -0.75
N ASP A 76 -0.92 -10.67 -0.43
CA ASP A 76 -1.05 -9.97 0.85
C ASP A 76 -2.47 -9.46 1.17
N THR A 77 -3.35 -9.37 0.17
CA THR A 77 -4.78 -9.07 0.36
C THR A 77 -5.65 -10.29 0.68
N CYS A 78 -5.07 -11.50 0.74
CA CYS A 78 -5.80 -12.71 1.10
C CYS A 78 -6.33 -12.64 2.53
N GLY A 79 -7.61 -12.96 2.71
CA GLY A 79 -8.25 -13.05 4.03
C GLY A 79 -9.75 -12.91 3.97
N GLY A 80 -10.42 -13.36 5.03
CA GLY A 80 -11.86 -13.22 5.22
C GLY A 80 -12.25 -11.91 5.92
N LEU A 81 -11.30 -11.26 6.59
CA LEU A 81 -11.47 -9.99 7.30
C LEU A 81 -10.16 -9.20 7.27
N SER A 82 -10.24 -7.89 7.06
CA SER A 82 -9.10 -6.95 7.07
C SER A 82 -9.24 -5.94 8.22
N PRO A 83 -8.87 -6.29 9.46
CA PRO A 83 -9.23 -5.51 10.66
C PRO A 83 -8.57 -4.14 10.73
N ILE A 84 -7.44 -3.94 10.07
CA ILE A 84 -6.65 -2.68 10.09
C ILE A 84 -6.71 -1.90 8.78
N ALA A 85 -7.52 -2.32 7.81
CA ALA A 85 -7.63 -1.62 6.53
C ALA A 85 -8.26 -0.21 6.62
N GLY A 86 -8.87 0.12 7.76
CA GLY A 86 -9.35 1.47 8.07
C GLY A 86 -8.35 2.36 8.81
N ILE A 87 -7.09 1.93 8.98
CA ILE A 87 -6.08 2.62 9.80
C ILE A 87 -4.86 2.96 8.94
N ASP A 88 -4.37 4.21 9.03
CA ASP A 88 -3.19 4.68 8.29
C ASP A 88 -1.91 4.00 8.76
N LYS A 89 -0.96 3.82 7.86
CA LYS A 89 0.34 3.20 8.16
C LYS A 89 1.13 3.97 9.22
N SER A 90 1.12 5.30 9.15
CA SER A 90 1.78 6.16 10.13
C SER A 90 1.20 5.96 11.52
N TYR A 91 -0.14 5.95 11.65
CA TYR A 91 -0.83 5.69 12.92
C TYR A 91 -0.49 4.29 13.48
N LEU A 92 -0.51 3.25 12.63
CA LEU A 92 -0.12 1.90 13.05
C LEU A 92 1.30 1.85 13.60
N ARG A 93 2.25 2.54 12.96
CA ARG A 93 3.64 2.62 13.46
C ARG A 93 3.73 3.32 14.81
N HIS A 94 2.99 4.41 15.03
CA HIS A 94 2.91 5.07 16.33
C HIS A 94 2.27 4.18 17.37
N TRP A 95 1.20 3.49 17.03
CA TRP A 95 0.50 2.58 17.92
C TRP A 95 1.36 1.39 18.33
N LEU A 96 2.12 0.79 17.43
CA LEU A 96 3.05 -0.30 17.75
C LEU A 96 4.15 0.16 18.73
N ARG A 97 4.70 1.36 18.56
CA ARG A 97 5.66 1.94 19.51
C ARG A 97 5.03 2.20 20.89
N TRP A 98 3.79 2.67 20.87
CA TRP A 98 3.05 2.87 22.12
C TRP A 98 2.78 1.54 22.83
N LEU A 99 2.37 0.49 22.11
CA LEU A 99 2.17 -0.84 22.66
C LEU A 99 3.47 -1.46 23.21
N GLU A 100 4.60 -1.21 22.57
CA GLU A 100 5.91 -1.65 23.07
C GLU A 100 6.18 -1.09 24.48
N GLN A 101 5.85 0.17 24.71
CA GLN A 101 6.18 0.90 25.94
C GLN A 101 5.09 0.81 27.03
N HIS A 102 3.84 0.74 26.63
CA HIS A 102 2.69 0.86 27.55
C HIS A 102 1.81 -0.39 27.57
N GLY A 103 1.77 -1.14 26.46
CA GLY A 103 0.84 -2.27 26.29
C GLY A 103 -0.61 -1.82 26.06
N PRO A 104 -1.49 -2.76 25.69
CA PRO A 104 -2.92 -2.48 25.55
C PRO A 104 -3.55 -2.16 26.90
N SER A 105 -4.68 -1.43 26.88
CA SER A 105 -5.40 -1.04 28.10
C SER A 105 -5.67 -2.24 29.00
N GLY A 106 -5.28 -2.14 30.28
CA GLY A 106 -5.43 -3.22 31.25
C GLY A 106 -4.39 -4.36 31.14
N SER A 107 -3.35 -4.18 30.36
CA SER A 107 -2.27 -5.18 30.18
C SER A 107 -0.90 -4.56 30.40
N HIS A 108 0.14 -5.34 30.09
CA HIS A 108 1.56 -4.94 30.26
C HIS A 108 2.18 -4.51 28.93
N PRO A 109 3.29 -3.73 28.96
CA PRO A 109 4.11 -3.45 27.79
C PRO A 109 4.48 -4.71 27.00
N ILE A 110 4.66 -4.57 25.68
CA ILE A 110 5.04 -5.65 24.77
C ILE A 110 6.45 -5.38 24.19
N PRO A 111 7.54 -5.61 24.96
CA PRO A 111 8.90 -5.27 24.53
C PRO A 111 9.35 -6.02 23.27
N ALA A 112 8.74 -7.16 22.95
CA ALA A 112 9.02 -7.92 21.73
C ALA A 112 8.74 -7.10 20.45
N LEU A 113 7.87 -6.09 20.51
CA LEU A 113 7.60 -5.20 19.38
C LEU A 113 8.78 -4.30 18.99
N ALA A 114 9.80 -4.15 19.87
CA ALA A 114 11.02 -3.41 19.54
C ALA A 114 11.67 -3.93 18.25
N ALA A 115 11.71 -5.27 18.07
CA ALA A 115 12.26 -5.90 16.87
C ALA A 115 11.50 -5.53 15.58
N VAL A 116 10.20 -5.27 15.68
CA VAL A 116 9.35 -4.83 14.55
C VAL A 116 9.51 -3.33 14.35
N ASN A 117 9.51 -2.55 15.44
CA ASN A 117 9.52 -1.09 15.38
C ASN A 117 10.82 -0.48 14.81
N VAL A 118 11.93 -1.23 14.84
CA VAL A 118 13.20 -0.81 14.23
C VAL A 118 13.29 -1.13 12.74
N GLN A 119 12.40 -1.98 12.22
CA GLN A 119 12.41 -2.35 10.81
C GLN A 119 11.82 -1.25 9.94
N GLN A 120 12.44 -1.04 8.78
CA GLN A 120 11.87 -0.18 7.74
C GLN A 120 10.79 -0.97 6.99
N PRO A 121 9.56 -0.42 6.84
CA PRO A 121 8.53 -1.08 6.05
C PRO A 121 8.98 -1.33 4.61
N THR A 122 8.73 -2.55 4.15
CA THR A 122 9.06 -3.01 2.80
C THR A 122 8.10 -4.10 2.35
N ALA A 123 7.83 -4.16 1.06
CA ALA A 123 7.04 -5.24 0.46
C ALA A 123 7.76 -6.60 0.49
N GLU A 124 9.11 -6.60 0.63
CA GLU A 124 9.97 -7.81 0.63
C GLU A 124 9.71 -8.72 -0.59
N LEU A 125 9.48 -8.11 -1.74
CA LEU A 125 9.16 -8.82 -2.99
C LEU A 125 10.30 -8.81 -4.00
N ARG A 126 11.36 -8.03 -3.75
CA ARG A 126 12.58 -7.97 -4.55
C ARG A 126 13.76 -8.59 -3.79
N PRO A 127 14.85 -8.92 -4.50
CA PRO A 127 16.06 -9.38 -3.84
C PRO A 127 16.54 -8.41 -2.75
N PRO A 128 17.05 -8.90 -1.61
CA PRO A 128 17.51 -8.04 -0.51
C PRO A 128 18.58 -7.01 -0.92
N SER A 129 19.33 -7.28 -1.99
CA SER A 129 20.34 -6.36 -2.56
C SER A 129 19.75 -5.06 -3.11
N GLU A 130 18.45 -5.01 -3.41
CA GLU A 130 17.79 -3.83 -3.96
C GLU A 130 17.28 -2.85 -2.91
N HIS A 131 17.33 -3.23 -1.63
CA HIS A 131 16.92 -2.37 -0.50
C HIS A 131 15.54 -1.71 -0.69
N GLN A 132 14.57 -2.47 -1.22
CA GLN A 132 13.21 -1.98 -1.46
C GLN A 132 12.59 -1.41 -0.17
N THR A 133 12.00 -0.22 -0.25
CA THR A 133 11.19 0.36 0.84
C THR A 133 9.91 0.95 0.26
N ASP A 134 8.82 0.88 1.04
CA ASP A 134 7.53 1.45 0.64
C ASP A 134 7.63 2.95 0.36
N GLU A 135 8.39 3.70 1.18
CA GLU A 135 8.55 5.14 1.00
C GLU A 135 9.36 5.51 -0.24
N ALA A 136 10.32 4.68 -0.66
CA ALA A 136 11.05 4.89 -1.92
C ALA A 136 10.14 4.62 -3.13
N ASP A 137 9.30 3.59 -3.05
CA ASP A 137 8.37 3.25 -4.12
C ASP A 137 7.21 4.26 -4.23
N LEU A 138 6.78 4.86 -3.12
CA LEU A 138 5.63 5.75 -3.05
C LEU A 138 6.03 7.20 -2.76
N MET A 139 6.09 7.53 -1.50
CA MET A 139 6.47 8.82 -0.89
C MET A 139 6.59 8.65 0.63
N PRO A 140 7.19 9.60 1.38
CA PRO A 140 7.18 9.58 2.84
C PRO A 140 5.78 9.45 3.41
N TYR A 141 5.61 8.65 4.47
CA TYR A 141 4.29 8.33 5.02
C TYR A 141 3.54 9.54 5.57
N ASP A 142 4.24 10.52 6.13
CA ASP A 142 3.65 11.76 6.62
C ASP A 142 3.05 12.61 5.47
N VAL A 143 3.71 12.61 4.31
CA VAL A 143 3.18 13.24 3.10
C VAL A 143 1.99 12.45 2.55
N LEU A 144 2.10 11.13 2.48
CA LEU A 144 1.04 10.26 1.98
C LEU A 144 -0.25 10.43 2.81
N GLU A 145 -0.13 10.41 4.15
CA GLU A 145 -1.26 10.62 5.06
C GLU A 145 -1.91 11.99 4.86
N ALA A 146 -1.10 13.04 4.72
CA ALA A 146 -1.60 14.39 4.48
C ALA A 146 -2.33 14.49 3.12
N VAL A 147 -1.84 13.81 2.09
CA VAL A 147 -2.52 13.72 0.78
C VAL A 147 -3.83 12.94 0.90
N GLU A 148 -3.85 11.82 1.64
CA GLU A 148 -5.06 11.04 1.91
C GLU A 148 -6.11 11.87 2.66
N ASP A 149 -5.72 12.62 3.67
CA ASP A 149 -6.60 13.52 4.42
C ASP A 149 -7.26 14.54 3.47
N SER A 150 -6.45 15.24 2.70
CA SER A 150 -6.93 16.27 1.79
C SER A 150 -7.76 15.70 0.63
N ALA A 151 -7.28 14.65 -0.03
CA ALA A 151 -7.93 14.09 -1.22
C ALA A 151 -9.14 13.20 -0.89
N ILE A 152 -9.06 12.37 0.17
CA ILE A 152 -10.09 11.36 0.46
C ILE A 152 -11.11 11.91 1.46
N ARG A 153 -10.68 12.43 2.62
CA ARG A 153 -11.58 12.96 3.63
C ARG A 153 -12.20 14.28 3.16
N ASP A 154 -11.37 15.24 2.72
CA ASP A 154 -11.81 16.60 2.40
C ASP A 154 -12.24 16.78 0.94
N LYS A 155 -12.11 15.71 0.10
CA LYS A 155 -12.56 15.65 -1.30
C LYS A 155 -11.91 16.69 -2.22
N ARG A 156 -10.68 17.11 -1.92
CA ARG A 156 -9.95 18.12 -2.70
C ARG A 156 -9.34 17.54 -3.97
N VAL A 157 -9.30 18.36 -5.01
CA VAL A 157 -8.65 18.03 -6.30
C VAL A 157 -7.13 18.30 -6.23
N PRO A 158 -6.33 17.75 -7.16
CA PRO A 158 -4.87 17.81 -7.10
C PRO A 158 -4.26 19.20 -6.84
N LEU A 159 -4.78 20.24 -7.48
CA LEU A 159 -4.26 21.60 -7.25
C LEU A 159 -4.58 22.12 -5.84
N GLU A 160 -5.78 21.85 -5.33
CA GLU A 160 -6.17 22.26 -3.96
C GLU A 160 -5.32 21.52 -2.92
N VAL A 161 -5.07 20.22 -3.11
CA VAL A 161 -4.15 19.43 -2.26
C VAL A 161 -2.76 20.05 -2.27
N PHE A 162 -2.24 20.42 -3.43
CA PHE A 162 -0.92 21.06 -3.56
C PHE A 162 -0.85 22.39 -2.82
N LEU A 163 -1.86 23.26 -2.99
CA LEU A 163 -1.91 24.58 -2.33
C LEU A 163 -2.00 24.46 -0.81
N GLU A 164 -2.73 23.47 -0.31
CA GLU A 164 -2.82 23.18 1.12
C GLU A 164 -1.52 22.64 1.70
N LEU A 165 -0.89 21.67 1.02
CA LEU A 165 0.24 20.93 1.57
C LEU A 165 1.59 21.64 1.34
N SER A 166 1.72 22.48 0.33
CA SER A 166 2.96 23.21 0.05
C SER A 166 3.49 24.00 1.27
N PRO A 167 2.68 24.76 2.02
CA PRO A 167 3.15 25.44 3.24
C PRO A 167 3.39 24.49 4.43
N ARG A 168 2.80 23.28 4.44
CA ARG A 168 3.01 22.28 5.50
C ARG A 168 4.32 21.52 5.35
N PHE A 169 4.82 21.38 4.12
CA PHE A 169 6.05 20.66 3.78
C PHE A 169 7.06 21.56 3.07
N PRO A 170 7.50 22.67 3.71
CA PRO A 170 8.41 23.65 3.08
C PRO A 170 9.78 23.07 2.73
N GLN A 171 10.18 21.97 3.39
CA GLN A 171 11.41 21.24 3.10
C GLN A 171 11.32 20.41 1.80
N VAL A 172 10.11 20.16 1.30
CA VAL A 172 9.88 19.45 0.04
C VAL A 172 9.77 20.47 -1.08
N GLY A 173 10.58 20.37 -2.10
CA GLY A 173 10.48 21.27 -3.25
C GLY A 173 9.12 21.13 -3.96
N ALA A 174 8.58 22.22 -4.47
CA ALA A 174 7.26 22.27 -5.09
C ALA A 174 7.08 21.23 -6.21
N ALA A 175 8.08 21.02 -7.04
CA ALA A 175 8.06 20.01 -8.11
C ALA A 175 7.95 18.59 -7.56
N GLN A 176 8.66 18.27 -6.47
CA GLN A 176 8.63 16.96 -5.85
C GLN A 176 7.27 16.69 -5.18
N LEU A 177 6.74 17.65 -4.44
CA LEU A 177 5.42 17.53 -3.82
C LEU A 177 4.33 17.31 -4.87
N ALA A 178 4.37 18.08 -5.95
CA ALA A 178 3.42 17.90 -7.04
C ALA A 178 3.54 16.54 -7.73
N ALA A 179 4.76 16.03 -7.92
CA ALA A 179 4.98 14.70 -8.48
C ALA A 179 4.39 13.60 -7.58
N TRP A 180 4.50 13.72 -6.26
CA TRP A 180 3.89 12.80 -5.32
C TRP A 180 2.36 12.88 -5.33
N ILE A 181 1.78 14.08 -5.37
CA ILE A 181 0.34 14.27 -5.50
C ILE A 181 -0.18 13.66 -6.81
N GLU A 182 0.48 13.93 -7.92
CA GLU A 182 0.13 13.31 -9.21
C GLU A 182 0.19 11.79 -9.15
N ARG A 183 1.27 11.22 -8.56
CA ARG A 183 1.41 9.78 -8.34
C ARG A 183 0.25 9.22 -7.53
N PHE A 184 -0.12 9.87 -6.42
CA PHE A 184 -1.24 9.47 -5.58
C PHE A 184 -2.54 9.39 -6.39
N PHE A 185 -2.95 10.46 -7.08
CA PHE A 185 -4.21 10.49 -7.81
C PHE A 185 -4.24 9.46 -8.95
N ARG A 186 -3.12 9.23 -9.63
CA ARG A 186 -3.02 8.17 -10.65
C ARG A 186 -3.17 6.78 -10.06
N LEU A 187 -2.49 6.50 -8.96
CA LEU A 187 -2.59 5.21 -8.28
C LEU A 187 -3.97 5.01 -7.66
N TRP A 188 -4.54 6.05 -7.06
CA TRP A 188 -5.89 6.06 -6.52
C TRP A 188 -6.93 5.61 -7.54
N CYS A 189 -6.95 6.22 -8.72
CA CYS A 189 -7.88 5.87 -9.79
C CYS A 189 -7.58 4.49 -10.39
N LYS A 190 -6.32 4.23 -10.74
CA LYS A 190 -5.91 2.98 -11.38
C LYS A 190 -6.24 1.74 -10.53
N ASN A 191 -6.19 1.87 -9.21
CA ASN A 191 -6.29 0.75 -8.28
C ASN A 191 -7.69 0.61 -7.63
N GLN A 192 -8.73 1.29 -8.12
CA GLN A 192 -10.11 1.08 -7.64
C GLN A 192 -10.52 -0.40 -7.70
N TRP A 193 -10.19 -1.09 -8.78
CA TRP A 193 -10.50 -2.51 -8.95
C TRP A 193 -9.91 -3.40 -7.84
N LYS A 194 -8.77 -3.00 -7.23
CA LYS A 194 -8.18 -3.71 -6.09
C LYS A 194 -9.05 -3.51 -4.85
N ARG A 195 -9.47 -2.27 -4.56
CA ARG A 195 -10.34 -1.97 -3.42
C ARG A 195 -11.68 -2.71 -3.47
N GLU A 196 -12.25 -2.89 -4.67
CA GLU A 196 -13.48 -3.68 -4.87
C GLU A 196 -13.35 -5.17 -4.42
N ARG A 197 -12.12 -5.67 -4.29
CA ARG A 197 -11.82 -7.06 -3.98
C ARG A 197 -11.23 -7.26 -2.58
N PHE A 198 -11.00 -6.21 -1.83
CA PHE A 198 -10.48 -6.33 -0.46
C PHE A 198 -11.50 -7.01 0.46
N ALA A 199 -10.97 -7.75 1.45
CA ALA A 199 -11.79 -8.31 2.51
C ALA A 199 -12.55 -7.21 3.27
N PRO A 200 -13.72 -7.50 3.86
CA PRO A 200 -14.43 -6.56 4.71
C PRO A 200 -13.53 -5.94 5.78
N SER A 201 -13.73 -4.66 6.07
CA SER A 201 -12.98 -3.93 7.08
C SER A 201 -13.90 -3.12 7.99
N PHE A 202 -13.34 -2.51 9.01
CA PHE A 202 -14.08 -1.63 9.91
C PHE A 202 -14.02 -0.17 9.43
N HIS A 203 -15.14 0.52 9.55
CA HIS A 203 -15.21 1.96 9.38
C HIS A 203 -14.74 2.61 10.68
N VAL A 204 -13.58 3.27 10.64
CA VAL A 204 -12.93 3.85 11.83
C VAL A 204 -13.11 5.37 11.88
N ASP A 205 -13.05 6.03 10.73
CA ASP A 205 -13.14 7.47 10.57
C ASP A 205 -13.66 7.89 9.18
N ASP A 206 -13.62 9.20 8.87
CA ASP A 206 -14.14 9.78 7.62
C ASP A 206 -13.29 9.48 6.37
N LYS A 207 -12.19 8.73 6.50
CA LYS A 207 -11.39 8.23 5.37
C LYS A 207 -11.70 6.79 5.00
N ASN A 208 -12.93 6.37 5.06
CA ASN A 208 -13.31 5.01 4.69
C ASN A 208 -13.14 4.75 3.18
N LEU A 209 -12.40 3.68 2.83
CA LEU A 209 -12.10 3.28 1.45
C LEU A 209 -12.97 2.12 0.96
N ASP A 210 -13.86 1.58 1.77
CA ASP A 210 -14.69 0.43 1.39
C ASP A 210 -15.70 0.83 0.30
N PRO A 211 -15.58 0.29 -0.93
CA PRO A 211 -16.49 0.61 -2.04
C PRO A 211 -17.93 0.19 -1.78
N ARG A 212 -18.16 -0.76 -0.90
CA ARG A 212 -19.50 -1.26 -0.55
C ARG A 212 -20.30 -0.25 0.28
N SER A 213 -19.61 0.63 0.99
CA SER A 213 -20.26 1.57 1.91
C SER A 213 -19.98 3.05 1.62
N TRP A 214 -18.77 3.41 1.18
CA TRP A 214 -18.36 4.82 1.12
C TRP A 214 -17.64 5.23 -0.15
N CYS A 215 -16.53 4.56 -0.50
CA CYS A 215 -15.63 4.98 -1.57
C CYS A 215 -15.95 4.29 -2.90
N ARG A 216 -17.13 4.57 -3.47
CA ARG A 216 -17.57 3.92 -4.70
C ARG A 216 -17.47 4.86 -5.90
N PHE A 217 -16.57 4.55 -6.82
CA PHE A 217 -16.50 5.21 -8.12
C PHE A 217 -16.11 4.20 -9.21
N PRO A 218 -16.23 4.55 -10.50
CA PRO A 218 -15.99 3.60 -11.59
C PRO A 218 -14.60 2.99 -11.56
N ILE A 219 -14.52 1.66 -11.75
CA ILE A 219 -13.25 0.93 -11.87
C ILE A 219 -12.45 1.46 -13.08
N LEU A 220 -13.13 1.70 -14.19
CA LEU A 220 -12.56 2.32 -15.40
C LEU A 220 -12.78 3.84 -15.34
N SER A 221 -12.09 4.50 -14.43
CA SER A 221 -12.08 5.95 -14.35
C SER A 221 -11.08 6.53 -15.36
N GLY A 222 -11.42 7.65 -15.99
CA GLY A 222 -10.47 8.45 -16.77
C GLY A 222 -9.41 9.14 -15.93
N GLY A 223 -9.45 8.96 -14.61
CA GLY A 223 -8.56 9.59 -13.66
C GLY A 223 -8.85 11.09 -13.50
N TYR A 224 -7.87 11.82 -13.00
CA TYR A 224 -7.92 13.26 -12.76
C TYR A 224 -7.09 14.02 -13.81
N GLU A 225 -7.18 13.63 -15.11
CA GLU A 225 -6.28 14.17 -16.15
C GLU A 225 -6.43 15.68 -16.33
N ARG A 226 -7.66 16.21 -16.24
CA ARG A 226 -7.90 17.65 -16.31
C ARG A 226 -7.32 18.38 -15.11
N GLU A 227 -7.63 17.91 -13.92
CA GLU A 227 -7.18 18.48 -12.64
C GLU A 227 -5.66 18.37 -12.47
N LEU A 228 -5.06 17.29 -12.96
CA LEU A 228 -3.60 17.12 -13.01
C LEU A 228 -2.95 18.08 -14.02
N ALA A 229 -3.61 18.35 -15.16
CA ALA A 229 -3.14 19.36 -16.09
C ALA A 229 -3.18 20.79 -15.49
N GLU A 230 -4.21 21.09 -14.69
CA GLU A 230 -4.30 22.36 -13.94
C GLU A 230 -3.17 22.50 -12.92
N LEU A 231 -2.83 21.44 -12.19
CA LEU A 231 -1.66 21.42 -11.27
C LEU A 231 -0.35 21.70 -12.02
N ARG A 232 -0.10 21.01 -13.13
CA ARG A 232 1.12 21.21 -13.93
C ARG A 232 1.21 22.64 -14.49
N ALA A 233 0.09 23.20 -14.97
CA ALA A 233 0.01 24.57 -15.45
C ALA A 233 0.28 25.59 -14.34
N HIS A 234 -0.18 25.32 -13.11
CA HIS A 234 0.14 26.16 -11.95
C HIS A 234 1.63 26.17 -11.65
N LEU A 235 2.27 24.97 -11.59
CA LEU A 235 3.71 24.87 -11.36
C LEU A 235 4.53 25.61 -12.41
N ALA A 236 4.20 25.46 -13.68
CA ALA A 236 4.90 26.16 -14.76
C ALA A 236 4.82 27.70 -14.63
N ARG A 237 3.70 28.22 -14.12
CA ARG A 237 3.55 29.68 -13.86
C ARG A 237 4.37 30.16 -12.67
N VAL A 238 4.46 29.33 -11.61
CA VAL A 238 5.17 29.70 -10.37
C VAL A 238 6.68 29.54 -10.51
N ALA A 239 7.14 28.58 -11.32
CA ALA A 239 8.56 28.37 -11.57
C ALA A 239 9.22 29.51 -12.38
N GLY A 240 8.42 30.35 -13.06
CA GLY A 240 8.92 31.41 -13.93
C GLY A 240 9.59 30.87 -15.21
N PRO A 241 9.90 31.72 -16.17
CA PRO A 241 10.72 31.34 -17.32
C PRO A 241 12.19 31.12 -16.92
#